data_926a0412664d43625f10f42a82be6983
#
_entry.id   926a0412664d43625f10f42a82be6983
#
_cell.length_a   1.000
_cell.length_b   1.000
_cell.length_c   1.000
_cell.angle_alpha   90.00
_cell.angle_beta   90.00
_cell.angle_gamma   90.00
#
_symmetry.space_group_name_H-M   'P 1'
#
loop_
_entity.id
_entity.type
_entity.pdbx_description
1 polymer ?
#
loop_
_entity_poly.entity_id
_entity_poly.type
_entity_poly.pdbx_seq_one_letter_code
_entity_poly.pdbx_strand_id
1 'polypeptide(L)'
;MNMKKNFLTMLLALALCSSTFAQWKPAGDKIKTSWGEQLDPKNVLPEYPRPIMERNDWKNLNGLWKYAITPKGTPAPAAYQGDILVPFAVESSLSGVGKMINEKEELWYQRTFDVPSAWRGKQILLHFGAVDWKAEVWVNDVKVGEHTGGFTPFYFDITSVLNKGNNDLVVKVWDPSDRGEQPRGKQIANPHGIWYTPVTGIWQTVWLEPVATQYITNLKTTPDIDNNSVKVEVAANTTSADKVEVKVFDGKNLVAKGAALNGVPVELAMPANAKLWSPDSPFLYNMEVTLYKDGKAIDQVKSYTAMRKYSIRKGQNGITRLQLNNKDYFQFGPLDQGWWPDGLYTAPTDEALVYDLKKTKDFGYNMVRKHVKVEPARWYTHCDQLGLIVWQDMPNGGPSPQWQ
;
A
#
# COMPACT_ATOMS: atom_id res chain seq x y z
N MET A 1 -63.19 61.89 -6.98
CA MET A 1 -62.03 62.12 -6.04
C MET A 1 -61.35 60.75 -5.80
N ASN A 2 -60.31 60.49 -6.60
CA ASN A 2 -59.72 59.18 -6.71
C ASN A 2 -58.45 59.08 -5.84
N MET A 3 -58.49 58.22 -4.86
CA MET A 3 -57.27 57.83 -4.12
C MET A 3 -56.57 56.61 -4.79
N LYS A 4 -55.41 56.83 -5.38
CA LYS A 4 -54.56 55.76 -5.92
C LYS A 4 -53.80 55.13 -4.78
N LYS A 5 -54.03 53.84 -4.53
CA LYS A 5 -53.21 53.00 -3.61
C LYS A 5 -51.97 52.58 -4.36
N ASN A 6 -50.80 53.02 -3.90
CA ASN A 6 -49.49 52.50 -4.31
C ASN A 6 -49.21 51.21 -3.58
N PHE A 7 -49.18 50.09 -4.31
CA PHE A 7 -48.63 48.81 -3.85
C PHE A 7 -47.12 48.82 -4.06
N LEU A 8 -46.38 48.92 -3.00
CA LEU A 8 -44.94 48.77 -2.99
C LEU A 8 -44.62 47.25 -2.89
N THR A 9 -44.25 46.68 -4.03
CA THR A 9 -43.82 45.27 -4.10
C THR A 9 -42.39 45.19 -3.62
N MET A 10 -42.18 44.72 -2.41
CA MET A 10 -40.86 44.48 -1.83
C MET A 10 -40.35 43.11 -2.35
N LEU A 11 -39.47 43.13 -3.38
CA LEU A 11 -38.73 41.95 -3.82
C LEU A 11 -37.72 41.57 -2.75
N LEU A 12 -38.01 40.50 -2.01
CA LEU A 12 -37.05 39.86 -1.11
C LEU A 12 -36.09 39.02 -1.97
N ALA A 13 -34.94 39.56 -2.27
CA ALA A 13 -33.86 38.78 -2.87
C ALA A 13 -33.27 37.83 -1.79
N LEU A 14 -33.73 36.58 -1.79
CA LEU A 14 -33.03 35.52 -1.07
C LEU A 14 -31.67 35.29 -1.75
N ALA A 15 -30.63 35.86 -1.19
CA ALA A 15 -29.25 35.46 -1.47
C ALA A 15 -29.08 34.06 -0.92
N LEU A 16 -29.26 33.05 -1.76
CA LEU A 16 -28.77 31.70 -1.53
C LEU A 16 -27.24 31.79 -1.51
N CYS A 17 -26.66 31.98 -0.33
CA CYS A 17 -25.25 31.63 -0.09
C CYS A 17 -25.11 30.14 -0.26
N SER A 18 -25.01 29.66 -1.49
CA SER A 18 -24.41 28.36 -1.78
C SER A 18 -22.97 28.48 -1.29
N SER A 19 -22.69 27.92 -0.11
CA SER A 19 -21.33 27.60 0.29
C SER A 19 -20.80 26.63 -0.77
N THR A 20 -20.16 27.17 -1.80
CA THR A 20 -19.34 26.37 -2.70
C THR A 20 -18.19 25.85 -1.85
N PHE A 21 -18.36 24.62 -1.33
CA PHE A 21 -17.19 23.89 -0.87
C PHE A 21 -16.21 23.89 -2.03
N ALA A 22 -15.04 24.50 -1.82
CA ALA A 22 -14.02 24.54 -2.84
C ALA A 22 -13.73 23.09 -3.24
N GLN A 23 -14.01 22.77 -4.50
CA GLN A 23 -13.73 21.44 -5.04
C GLN A 23 -12.22 21.20 -4.87
N TRP A 24 -11.83 20.04 -4.33
CA TRP A 24 -10.44 19.69 -4.23
C TRP A 24 -9.73 19.84 -5.59
N LYS A 25 -8.51 20.33 -5.55
CA LYS A 25 -7.61 20.41 -6.71
C LYS A 25 -6.17 20.21 -6.26
N PRO A 26 -5.30 19.73 -7.15
CA PRO A 26 -3.86 19.65 -6.87
C PRO A 26 -3.29 21.01 -6.45
N ALA A 27 -2.38 21.00 -5.47
CA ALA A 27 -1.74 22.21 -4.95
C ALA A 27 -0.64 22.71 -5.88
N GLY A 28 -0.50 24.04 -5.97
CA GLY A 28 0.58 24.70 -6.72
C GLY A 28 0.50 24.52 -8.23
N ASP A 29 1.59 24.88 -8.90
CA ASP A 29 1.79 24.90 -10.35
C ASP A 29 2.83 23.89 -10.84
N LYS A 30 3.22 22.93 -9.99
CA LYS A 30 4.18 21.88 -10.34
C LYS A 30 3.68 21.03 -11.51
N ILE A 31 4.63 20.44 -12.23
CA ILE A 31 4.33 19.48 -13.31
C ILE A 31 3.44 18.37 -12.76
N LYS A 32 2.40 18.05 -13.53
CA LYS A 32 1.48 16.94 -13.26
C LYS A 32 1.53 15.93 -14.39
N THR A 33 1.31 14.70 -14.05
CA THR A 33 1.06 13.65 -15.04
C THR A 33 -0.37 13.75 -15.55
N SER A 34 -0.66 13.19 -16.71
CA SER A 34 -2.03 13.11 -17.22
C SER A 34 -2.98 12.35 -16.28
N TRP A 35 -2.46 11.37 -15.55
CA TRP A 35 -3.22 10.65 -14.51
C TRP A 35 -3.52 11.55 -13.30
N GLY A 36 -2.56 12.36 -12.86
CA GLY A 36 -2.76 13.31 -11.77
C GLY A 36 -3.72 14.44 -12.11
N GLU A 37 -3.73 14.92 -13.38
CA GLU A 37 -4.69 15.90 -13.86
C GLU A 37 -6.13 15.39 -13.91
N GLN A 38 -6.32 14.09 -14.14
CA GLN A 38 -7.62 13.43 -14.26
C GLN A 38 -8.05 12.71 -12.98
N LEU A 39 -7.30 12.85 -11.88
CA LEU A 39 -7.55 12.13 -10.64
C LEU A 39 -8.91 12.50 -10.04
N ASP A 40 -9.75 11.49 -9.82
CA ASP A 40 -11.01 11.65 -9.09
C ASP A 40 -10.78 11.46 -7.57
N PRO A 41 -10.93 12.51 -6.75
CA PRO A 41 -10.74 12.41 -5.31
C PRO A 41 -11.76 11.50 -4.60
N LYS A 42 -12.81 11.06 -5.29
CA LYS A 42 -13.79 10.11 -4.76
C LYS A 42 -13.44 8.66 -5.05
N ASN A 43 -12.47 8.41 -5.94
CA ASN A 43 -12.09 7.06 -6.38
C ASN A 43 -10.56 6.92 -6.47
N VAL A 44 -9.88 7.11 -5.37
CA VAL A 44 -8.41 7.10 -5.28
C VAL A 44 -7.90 5.69 -5.02
N LEU A 45 -7.07 5.16 -5.93
CA LEU A 45 -6.46 3.83 -5.82
C LEU A 45 -7.48 2.78 -5.34
N PRO A 46 -8.51 2.48 -6.14
CA PRO A 46 -9.62 1.61 -5.75
C PRO A 46 -9.27 0.12 -5.73
N GLU A 47 -8.07 -0.25 -6.16
CA GLU A 47 -7.64 -1.63 -6.26
C GLU A 47 -7.27 -2.19 -4.89
N TYR A 48 -7.50 -3.51 -4.69
CA TYR A 48 -7.10 -4.18 -3.45
C TYR A 48 -5.58 -4.06 -3.22
N PRO A 49 -5.14 -3.55 -2.06
CA PRO A 49 -3.74 -3.10 -1.91
C PRO A 49 -2.73 -4.22 -1.68
N ARG A 50 -3.16 -5.43 -1.29
CA ARG A 50 -2.29 -6.55 -0.91
C ARG A 50 -2.56 -7.83 -1.71
N PRO A 51 -2.28 -7.89 -3.03
CA PRO A 51 -2.63 -9.02 -3.91
C PRO A 51 -2.00 -10.36 -3.52
N ILE A 52 -0.90 -10.34 -2.75
CA ILE A 52 -0.23 -11.55 -2.25
C ILE A 52 -1.02 -12.26 -1.12
N MET A 53 -2.05 -11.63 -0.56
CA MET A 53 -2.96 -12.20 0.43
C MET A 53 -4.31 -11.50 0.36
N GLU A 54 -5.07 -11.79 -0.69
CA GLU A 54 -6.31 -11.09 -1.03
C GLU A 54 -7.51 -11.69 -0.28
N ARG A 55 -8.38 -10.80 0.22
CA ARG A 55 -9.70 -11.12 0.77
C ARG A 55 -10.79 -10.52 -0.12
N ASN A 56 -11.95 -11.19 -0.18
CA ASN A 56 -13.05 -10.71 -1.00
C ASN A 56 -13.70 -9.44 -0.42
N ASP A 57 -13.80 -9.37 0.90
CA ASP A 57 -14.44 -8.25 1.61
C ASP A 57 -13.39 -7.26 2.11
N TRP A 58 -13.51 -6.00 1.71
CA TRP A 58 -12.68 -4.91 2.20
C TRP A 58 -13.34 -3.57 1.89
N LYS A 59 -12.85 -2.48 2.50
CA LYS A 59 -13.34 -1.13 2.24
C LYS A 59 -12.18 -0.16 2.16
N ASN A 60 -12.05 0.50 1.01
CA ASN A 60 -11.07 1.56 0.80
C ASN A 60 -11.42 2.79 1.64
N LEU A 61 -10.46 3.33 2.37
CA LEU A 61 -10.57 4.59 3.11
C LEU A 61 -9.76 5.73 2.50
N ASN A 62 -9.20 5.58 1.30
CA ASN A 62 -8.58 6.68 0.57
C ASN A 62 -9.60 7.76 0.20
N GLY A 63 -9.11 8.91 -0.21
CA GLY A 63 -9.93 10.05 -0.59
C GLY A 63 -9.71 11.26 0.32
N LEU A 64 -10.66 12.17 0.40
CA LEU A 64 -10.51 13.38 1.19
C LEU A 64 -10.65 13.11 2.69
N TRP A 65 -9.64 13.58 3.44
CA TRP A 65 -9.60 13.59 4.89
C TRP A 65 -9.42 15.03 5.36
N LYS A 66 -9.82 15.37 6.59
CA LYS A 66 -9.43 16.64 7.22
C LYS A 66 -7.98 16.57 7.64
N TYR A 67 -7.26 17.72 7.59
CA TYR A 67 -5.89 17.81 8.09
C TYR A 67 -5.64 19.06 8.92
N ALA A 68 -4.64 18.98 9.80
CA ALA A 68 -4.04 20.11 10.47
C ALA A 68 -2.54 19.89 10.67
N ILE A 69 -1.75 20.96 10.57
CA ILE A 69 -0.33 20.99 10.90
C ILE A 69 -0.18 21.80 12.18
N THR A 70 0.41 21.21 13.21
CA THR A 70 0.56 21.85 14.54
C THR A 70 2.01 21.76 15.01
N PRO A 71 2.45 22.62 15.94
CA PRO A 71 3.72 22.42 16.61
C PRO A 71 3.77 21.08 17.32
N LYS A 72 4.93 20.42 17.27
CA LYS A 72 5.14 19.09 17.89
C LYS A 72 4.82 19.12 19.39
N GLY A 73 4.11 18.08 19.84
CA GLY A 73 3.75 17.90 21.24
C GLY A 73 2.54 18.72 21.68
N THR A 74 1.83 19.37 20.76
CA THR A 74 0.57 20.04 21.08
C THR A 74 -0.58 19.02 21.15
N PRO A 75 -1.65 19.30 21.91
CA PRO A 75 -2.87 18.49 21.88
C PRO A 75 -3.49 18.41 20.49
N ALA A 76 -4.43 17.47 20.31
CA ALA A 76 -5.20 17.36 19.08
C ALA A 76 -5.84 18.70 18.70
N PRO A 77 -5.83 19.08 17.40
CA PRO A 77 -6.33 20.38 16.97
C PRO A 77 -7.84 20.51 17.25
N ALA A 78 -8.25 21.65 17.79
CA ALA A 78 -9.67 21.96 17.99
C ALA A 78 -10.41 22.20 16.66
N ALA A 79 -9.67 22.57 15.60
CA ALA A 79 -10.18 22.80 14.25
C ALA A 79 -9.16 22.35 13.20
N TYR A 80 -9.63 21.73 12.15
CA TYR A 80 -8.81 21.33 11.00
C TYR A 80 -8.65 22.48 10.00
N GLN A 81 -7.52 22.51 9.30
CA GLN A 81 -7.14 23.60 8.41
C GLN A 81 -7.70 23.46 7.00
N GLY A 82 -8.17 22.26 6.63
CA GLY A 82 -8.71 21.97 5.29
C GLY A 82 -8.81 20.49 5.02
N ASP A 83 -8.82 20.17 3.72
CA ASP A 83 -8.87 18.80 3.23
C ASP A 83 -7.52 18.39 2.62
N ILE A 84 -7.13 17.14 2.85
CA ILE A 84 -5.96 16.48 2.26
C ILE A 84 -6.41 15.22 1.54
N LEU A 85 -5.88 14.95 0.36
CA LEU A 85 -6.20 13.73 -0.39
C LEU A 85 -5.26 12.59 0.02
N VAL A 86 -5.78 11.61 0.73
CA VAL A 86 -5.08 10.38 1.12
C VAL A 86 -5.15 9.37 -0.04
N PRO A 87 -4.03 8.69 -0.41
CA PRO A 87 -2.78 8.58 0.31
C PRO A 87 -1.64 9.41 -0.33
N PHE A 88 -1.81 10.68 -0.49
CA PHE A 88 -0.73 11.53 -1.02
C PHE A 88 -0.07 12.32 0.12
N ALA A 89 1.25 12.24 0.20
CA ALA A 89 2.04 12.94 1.21
C ALA A 89 1.77 14.46 1.20
N VAL A 90 1.83 15.10 2.36
CA VAL A 90 1.44 16.52 2.53
C VAL A 90 2.23 17.47 1.63
N GLU A 91 3.46 17.13 1.26
CA GLU A 91 4.32 17.90 0.35
C GLU A 91 3.94 17.76 -1.13
N SER A 92 3.20 16.70 -1.47
CA SER A 92 2.85 16.42 -2.86
C SER A 92 1.79 17.39 -3.39
N SER A 93 1.81 17.63 -4.70
CA SER A 93 0.75 18.40 -5.37
C SER A 93 -0.61 17.72 -5.23
N LEU A 94 -0.65 16.38 -5.40
CA LEU A 94 -1.89 15.60 -5.34
C LEU A 94 -2.50 15.49 -3.93
N SER A 95 -1.77 15.86 -2.88
CA SER A 95 -2.39 16.00 -1.56
C SER A 95 -3.43 17.12 -1.51
N GLY A 96 -3.32 18.12 -2.39
CA GLY A 96 -4.08 19.36 -2.34
C GLY A 96 -3.53 20.37 -1.32
N VAL A 97 -2.48 20.03 -0.57
CA VAL A 97 -1.84 20.86 0.46
C VAL A 97 -0.50 21.43 -0.03
N GLY A 98 0.40 20.59 -0.51
CA GLY A 98 1.67 20.98 -1.11
C GLY A 98 2.64 21.72 -0.15
N LYS A 99 2.55 21.45 1.16
CA LYS A 99 3.37 22.12 2.18
C LYS A 99 4.50 21.23 2.66
N MET A 100 5.70 21.80 2.70
CA MET A 100 6.83 21.22 3.44
C MET A 100 6.58 21.41 4.94
N ILE A 101 6.77 20.32 5.70
CA ILE A 101 6.77 20.35 7.17
C ILE A 101 8.10 19.83 7.68
N ASN A 102 8.40 20.05 8.95
CA ASN A 102 9.70 19.77 9.54
C ASN A 102 9.59 19.03 10.89
N GLU A 103 10.73 18.68 11.48
CA GLU A 103 10.81 17.88 12.71
C GLU A 103 10.16 18.52 13.95
N LYS A 104 9.80 19.82 13.88
CA LYS A 104 9.13 20.57 14.96
C LYS A 104 7.61 20.62 14.81
N GLU A 105 7.08 19.97 13.77
CA GLU A 105 5.67 19.97 13.43
C GLU A 105 5.11 18.55 13.45
N GLU A 106 3.81 18.43 13.61
CA GLU A 106 3.05 17.19 13.52
C GLU A 106 1.87 17.39 12.57
N LEU A 107 1.61 16.36 11.75
CA LEU A 107 0.51 16.31 10.81
C LEU A 107 -0.63 15.47 11.39
N TRP A 108 -1.80 16.05 11.49
CA TRP A 108 -3.01 15.41 11.96
C TRP A 108 -3.94 15.16 10.78
N TYR A 109 -4.55 13.99 10.79
CA TYR A 109 -5.59 13.57 9.86
C TYR A 109 -6.85 13.20 10.61
N GLN A 110 -8.02 13.48 10.03
CA GLN A 110 -9.31 13.00 10.54
C GLN A 110 -10.20 12.55 9.39
N ARG A 111 -10.90 11.46 9.58
CA ARG A 111 -11.93 10.96 8.69
C ARG A 111 -13.04 10.21 9.46
N THR A 112 -14.29 10.48 9.07
CA THR A 112 -15.42 9.63 9.46
C THR A 112 -15.56 8.44 8.51
N PHE A 113 -15.90 7.28 9.07
CA PHE A 113 -16.18 6.07 8.29
C PHE A 113 -17.30 5.25 8.93
N ASP A 114 -17.94 4.42 8.12
CA ASP A 114 -18.89 3.39 8.55
C ASP A 114 -18.36 2.00 8.26
N VAL A 115 -18.83 1.02 9.02
CA VAL A 115 -18.54 -0.41 8.80
C VAL A 115 -19.77 -1.05 8.19
N PRO A 116 -19.66 -1.76 7.05
CA PRO A 116 -20.78 -2.44 6.41
C PRO A 116 -21.51 -3.38 7.37
N SER A 117 -22.84 -3.33 7.40
CA SER A 117 -23.66 -4.18 8.29
C SER A 117 -23.48 -5.68 8.05
N ALA A 118 -23.09 -6.06 6.83
CA ALA A 118 -22.74 -7.44 6.45
C ALA A 118 -21.54 -8.00 7.22
N TRP A 119 -20.71 -7.13 7.82
CA TRP A 119 -19.53 -7.53 8.59
C TRP A 119 -19.80 -7.72 10.09
N ARG A 120 -21.07 -7.65 10.49
CA ARG A 120 -21.46 -7.85 11.89
C ARG A 120 -20.96 -9.21 12.42
N GLY A 121 -20.33 -9.18 13.59
CA GLY A 121 -19.78 -10.37 14.25
C GLY A 121 -18.38 -10.79 13.75
N LYS A 122 -17.81 -10.08 12.79
CA LYS A 122 -16.41 -10.22 12.39
C LYS A 122 -15.52 -9.25 13.17
N GLN A 123 -14.24 -9.56 13.28
CA GLN A 123 -13.22 -8.57 13.67
C GLN A 123 -12.96 -7.64 12.51
N ILE A 124 -12.71 -6.37 12.81
CA ILE A 124 -12.42 -5.33 11.81
C ILE A 124 -11.00 -4.85 12.00
N LEU A 125 -10.18 -5.11 10.99
CA LEU A 125 -8.80 -4.65 10.94
C LEU A 125 -8.73 -3.34 10.16
N LEU A 126 -8.09 -2.34 10.75
CA LEU A 126 -7.73 -1.08 10.10
C LEU A 126 -6.28 -1.18 9.64
N HIS A 127 -6.06 -1.17 8.34
CA HIS A 127 -4.74 -1.31 7.72
C HIS A 127 -4.23 -0.01 7.15
N PHE A 128 -2.91 0.15 7.22
CA PHE A 128 -2.14 1.19 6.54
C PHE A 128 -1.05 0.53 5.71
N GLY A 129 -0.96 0.86 4.44
CA GLY A 129 0.10 0.35 3.56
C GLY A 129 1.46 0.91 3.93
N ALA A 130 1.55 2.22 4.18
CA ALA A 130 2.72 2.88 4.75
C ALA A 130 2.36 4.30 5.23
N VAL A 131 3.04 4.73 6.30
CA VAL A 131 2.97 6.10 6.85
C VAL A 131 4.39 6.51 7.24
N ASP A 132 4.90 7.58 6.70
CA ASP A 132 6.22 8.12 7.06
C ASP A 132 6.08 9.28 8.04
N TRP A 133 6.61 9.24 9.25
CA TRP A 133 7.48 8.22 9.83
C TRP A 133 6.82 7.54 11.04
N LYS A 134 6.49 8.29 12.11
CA LYS A 134 5.82 7.80 13.32
C LYS A 134 4.34 8.14 13.27
N ALA A 135 3.48 7.12 13.27
CA ALA A 135 2.04 7.25 13.30
C ALA A 135 1.46 6.88 14.67
N GLU A 136 0.54 7.67 15.18
CA GLU A 136 -0.34 7.33 16.30
C GLU A 136 -1.78 7.35 15.80
N VAL A 137 -2.59 6.37 16.19
CA VAL A 137 -3.93 6.16 15.63
C VAL A 137 -4.97 6.04 16.74
N TRP A 138 -6.07 6.77 16.56
CA TRP A 138 -7.26 6.73 17.43
C TRP A 138 -8.51 6.42 16.62
N VAL A 139 -9.41 5.65 17.22
CA VAL A 139 -10.76 5.42 16.71
C VAL A 139 -11.74 5.76 17.84
N ASN A 140 -12.69 6.67 17.56
CA ASN A 140 -13.68 7.13 18.55
C ASN A 140 -13.01 7.57 19.87
N ASP A 141 -11.99 8.42 19.77
CA ASP A 141 -11.17 8.97 20.87
C ASP A 141 -10.34 7.93 21.65
N VAL A 142 -10.36 6.66 21.27
CA VAL A 142 -9.55 5.61 21.89
C VAL A 142 -8.29 5.38 21.08
N LYS A 143 -7.10 5.52 21.68
CA LYS A 143 -5.82 5.18 21.02
C LYS A 143 -5.76 3.68 20.77
N VAL A 144 -5.76 3.27 19.49
CA VAL A 144 -5.70 1.86 19.09
C VAL A 144 -4.27 1.36 18.91
N GLY A 145 -3.32 2.26 18.71
CA GLY A 145 -1.91 1.92 18.64
C GLY A 145 -1.03 2.99 18.03
N GLU A 146 0.23 2.62 17.85
CA GLU A 146 1.23 3.42 17.15
C GLU A 146 2.14 2.54 16.30
N HIS A 147 2.76 3.12 15.28
CA HIS A 147 3.72 2.47 14.41
C HIS A 147 4.88 3.42 14.11
N THR A 148 6.07 2.85 13.93
CA THR A 148 7.27 3.58 13.53
C THR A 148 7.92 2.84 12.37
N GLY A 149 8.10 3.52 11.24
CA GLY A 149 8.69 2.97 10.02
C GLY A 149 7.97 3.42 8.76
N GLY A 150 8.65 4.19 7.89
CA GLY A 150 8.07 4.84 6.72
C GLY A 150 7.69 3.93 5.56
N PHE A 151 8.09 2.64 5.57
CA PHE A 151 7.96 1.74 4.41
C PHE A 151 7.25 0.43 4.71
N THR A 152 6.89 0.16 5.96
CA THR A 152 6.31 -1.11 6.37
C THR A 152 4.81 -0.99 6.62
N PRO A 153 3.99 -1.94 6.12
CA PRO A 153 2.57 -1.97 6.41
C PRO A 153 2.32 -2.37 7.88
N PHE A 154 1.23 -1.84 8.42
CA PHE A 154 0.76 -2.19 9.77
C PHE A 154 -0.76 -2.18 9.84
N TYR A 155 -1.32 -2.76 10.90
CA TYR A 155 -2.75 -2.75 11.15
C TYR A 155 -3.08 -2.79 12.64
N PHE A 156 -4.31 -2.41 12.96
CA PHE A 156 -4.89 -2.51 14.31
C PHE A 156 -6.24 -3.20 14.25
N ASP A 157 -6.53 -4.06 15.22
CA ASP A 157 -7.89 -4.55 15.45
C ASP A 157 -8.68 -3.46 16.17
N ILE A 158 -9.67 -2.91 15.48
CA ILE A 158 -10.50 -1.80 15.99
C ILE A 158 -11.88 -2.26 16.47
N THR A 159 -12.15 -3.55 16.47
CA THR A 159 -13.47 -4.15 16.71
C THR A 159 -14.12 -3.66 17.99
N SER A 160 -13.35 -3.61 19.09
CA SER A 160 -13.86 -3.27 20.44
C SER A 160 -14.18 -1.79 20.62
N VAL A 161 -13.68 -0.93 19.75
CA VAL A 161 -13.84 0.53 19.85
C VAL A 161 -14.81 1.10 18.81
N LEU A 162 -15.44 0.24 18.00
CA LEU A 162 -16.39 0.66 16.98
C LEU A 162 -17.76 1.02 17.57
N ASN A 163 -18.30 2.13 17.10
CA ASN A 163 -19.69 2.54 17.32
C ASN A 163 -20.63 1.91 16.29
N LYS A 164 -21.92 1.84 16.61
CA LYS A 164 -22.97 1.54 15.63
C LYS A 164 -23.15 2.77 14.72
N GLY A 165 -22.82 2.62 13.43
CA GLY A 165 -22.91 3.70 12.45
C GLY A 165 -21.56 4.36 12.20
N ASN A 166 -21.52 5.70 12.24
CA ASN A 166 -20.30 6.45 11.96
C ASN A 166 -19.25 6.31 13.06
N ASN A 167 -18.01 6.17 12.64
CA ASN A 167 -16.85 6.12 13.50
C ASN A 167 -15.90 7.25 13.09
N ASP A 168 -15.18 7.79 14.05
CA ASP A 168 -14.15 8.81 13.81
C ASP A 168 -12.76 8.18 13.87
N LEU A 169 -11.97 8.42 12.85
CA LEU A 169 -10.56 7.97 12.73
C LEU A 169 -9.66 9.20 12.76
N VAL A 170 -8.76 9.24 13.71
CA VAL A 170 -7.73 10.28 13.82
C VAL A 170 -6.35 9.63 13.72
N VAL A 171 -5.49 10.22 12.90
CA VAL A 171 -4.09 9.80 12.76
C VAL A 171 -3.20 11.00 12.97
N LYS A 172 -2.23 10.89 13.87
CA LYS A 172 -1.17 11.88 14.06
C LYS A 172 0.13 11.32 13.51
N VAL A 173 0.85 12.11 12.72
CA VAL A 173 2.13 11.72 12.14
C VAL A 173 3.21 12.74 12.50
N TRP A 174 4.37 12.23 12.89
CA TRP A 174 5.59 13.00 13.04
C TRP A 174 6.69 12.37 12.19
N ASP A 175 7.36 13.20 11.39
CA ASP A 175 8.47 12.80 10.54
C ASP A 175 9.64 13.79 10.69
N PRO A 176 10.82 13.32 11.15
CA PRO A 176 12.01 14.16 11.20
C PRO A 176 12.70 14.30 9.83
N SER A 177 12.24 13.65 8.79
CA SER A 177 12.86 13.62 7.46
C SER A 177 14.35 13.27 7.55
N ASP A 178 15.27 14.23 7.26
CA ASP A 178 16.73 14.02 7.32
C ASP A 178 17.37 14.45 8.65
N ARG A 179 16.56 14.80 9.67
CA ARG A 179 17.01 15.23 10.99
C ARG A 179 17.10 14.09 12.02
N GLY A 180 16.91 12.84 11.59
CA GLY A 180 16.99 11.65 12.43
C GLY A 180 17.88 10.58 11.82
N GLU A 181 17.91 9.41 12.48
CA GLU A 181 18.70 8.23 12.06
C GLU A 181 17.84 7.17 11.36
N GLN A 182 16.56 7.44 11.15
CA GLN A 182 15.62 6.51 10.54
C GLN A 182 15.92 6.30 9.04
N PRO A 183 15.55 5.14 8.49
CA PRO A 183 15.55 4.91 7.04
C PRO A 183 14.65 5.92 6.33
N ARG A 184 15.21 6.73 5.43
CA ARG A 184 14.48 7.79 4.71
C ARG A 184 14.65 7.74 3.19
N GLY A 185 15.55 6.87 2.70
CA GLY A 185 15.86 6.83 1.27
C GLY A 185 16.48 8.14 0.78
N LYS A 186 15.94 8.69 -0.30
CA LYS A 186 16.45 9.93 -0.93
C LYS A 186 15.87 11.24 -0.38
N GLN A 187 15.13 11.18 0.72
CA GLN A 187 14.45 12.34 1.29
C GLN A 187 15.41 13.26 2.04
N ILE A 188 15.34 14.57 1.79
CA ILE A 188 15.99 15.61 2.58
C ILE A 188 15.14 16.89 2.66
N ALA A 189 15.26 17.65 3.75
CA ALA A 189 14.50 18.87 4.00
C ALA A 189 14.79 19.99 2.98
N ASN A 190 15.98 20.01 2.40
CA ASN A 190 16.37 20.98 1.36
C ASN A 190 16.78 20.23 0.08
N PRO A 191 15.84 19.82 -0.79
CA PRO A 191 16.10 18.99 -1.96
C PRO A 191 17.11 19.63 -2.93
N HIS A 192 18.18 18.91 -3.25
CA HIS A 192 19.19 19.34 -4.21
C HIS A 192 19.99 18.15 -4.73
N GLY A 193 20.63 18.31 -5.90
CA GLY A 193 21.49 17.29 -6.50
C GLY A 193 20.74 15.98 -6.73
N ILE A 194 21.15 14.93 -6.02
CA ILE A 194 20.56 13.59 -6.12
C ILE A 194 19.47 13.30 -5.06
N TRP A 195 19.08 14.31 -4.29
CA TRP A 195 18.13 14.20 -3.17
C TRP A 195 16.78 14.83 -3.51
N TYR A 196 15.73 14.32 -2.91
CA TYR A 196 14.34 14.65 -3.22
C TYR A 196 13.60 15.24 -2.02
N THR A 197 12.42 15.79 -2.32
CA THR A 197 11.44 16.31 -1.37
C THR A 197 11.10 15.27 -0.31
N PRO A 198 10.93 15.63 0.97
CA PRO A 198 10.39 14.75 1.99
C PRO A 198 9.01 14.19 1.62
N VAL A 199 8.67 13.07 2.22
CA VAL A 199 7.38 12.40 2.08
C VAL A 199 6.85 12.17 3.48
N THR A 200 6.06 13.10 3.99
CA THR A 200 5.51 13.02 5.34
C THR A 200 4.06 12.59 5.32
N GLY A 201 3.71 11.63 6.17
CA GLY A 201 2.33 11.21 6.37
C GLY A 201 1.96 9.92 5.65
N ILE A 202 0.66 9.74 5.43
CA ILE A 202 0.09 8.56 4.77
C ILE A 202 0.40 8.63 3.28
N TRP A 203 1.18 7.65 2.77
CA TRP A 203 1.53 7.61 1.34
C TRP A 203 1.17 6.29 0.63
N GLN A 204 0.56 5.33 1.35
CA GLN A 204 -0.07 4.15 0.76
C GLN A 204 -1.50 3.98 1.28
N THR A 205 -2.29 3.17 0.57
CA THR A 205 -3.71 2.94 0.85
C THR A 205 -3.99 2.65 2.33
N VAL A 206 -5.08 3.23 2.81
CA VAL A 206 -5.71 2.90 4.11
C VAL A 206 -6.99 2.13 3.83
N TRP A 207 -7.22 1.01 4.53
CA TRP A 207 -8.42 0.20 4.30
C TRP A 207 -8.89 -0.58 5.53
N LEU A 208 -10.16 -0.98 5.49
CA LEU A 208 -10.75 -1.91 6.46
C LEU A 208 -10.85 -3.31 5.86
N GLU A 209 -10.67 -4.30 6.70
CA GLU A 209 -10.79 -5.71 6.34
C GLU A 209 -11.54 -6.48 7.44
N PRO A 210 -12.69 -7.14 7.11
CA PRO A 210 -13.39 -7.98 8.07
C PRO A 210 -12.75 -9.36 8.08
N VAL A 211 -12.38 -9.84 9.26
CA VAL A 211 -11.80 -11.17 9.42
C VAL A 211 -12.57 -11.98 10.47
N ALA A 212 -12.45 -13.32 10.44
CA ALA A 212 -12.91 -14.17 11.52
C ALA A 212 -12.09 -13.90 12.79
N THR A 213 -12.57 -14.38 13.95
CA THR A 213 -11.81 -14.28 15.21
C THR A 213 -10.43 -14.96 15.11
N GLN A 214 -10.34 -15.99 14.30
CA GLN A 214 -9.11 -16.69 13.98
C GLN A 214 -8.89 -16.58 12.46
N TYR A 215 -7.76 -15.99 12.06
CA TYR A 215 -7.50 -15.65 10.67
C TYR A 215 -6.03 -15.77 10.30
N ILE A 216 -5.78 -15.90 9.00
CA ILE A 216 -4.43 -15.93 8.41
C ILE A 216 -3.86 -14.50 8.44
N THR A 217 -2.68 -14.36 9.02
CA THR A 217 -1.99 -13.07 9.18
C THR A 217 -0.88 -12.86 8.16
N ASN A 218 -0.24 -13.93 7.69
CA ASN A 218 0.85 -13.84 6.71
C ASN A 218 1.01 -15.14 5.92
N LEU A 219 1.55 -15.00 4.71
CA LEU A 219 1.92 -16.09 3.80
C LEU A 219 3.36 -15.89 3.32
N LYS A 220 4.10 -16.99 3.27
CA LYS A 220 5.41 -17.02 2.60
C LYS A 220 5.50 -18.27 1.73
N THR A 221 5.78 -18.11 0.46
CA THR A 221 5.97 -19.19 -0.51
C THR A 221 7.45 -19.33 -0.87
N THR A 222 7.93 -20.57 -0.90
CA THR A 222 9.30 -20.89 -1.31
C THR A 222 9.23 -22.00 -2.36
N PRO A 223 9.35 -21.65 -3.66
CA PRO A 223 9.40 -22.64 -4.72
C PRO A 223 10.76 -23.34 -4.75
N ASP A 224 10.74 -24.63 -5.06
CA ASP A 224 11.92 -25.45 -5.31
C ASP A 224 11.74 -26.14 -6.68
N ILE A 225 12.39 -25.60 -7.71
CA ILE A 225 12.30 -26.14 -9.06
C ILE A 225 13.13 -27.41 -9.25
N ASP A 226 14.12 -27.66 -8.38
CA ASP A 226 14.98 -28.83 -8.48
C ASP A 226 14.22 -30.09 -8.00
N ASN A 227 13.32 -29.91 -7.02
CA ASN A 227 12.48 -30.97 -6.47
C ASN A 227 11.03 -30.88 -6.93
N ASN A 228 10.68 -29.95 -7.83
CA ASN A 228 9.30 -29.69 -8.28
C ASN A 228 8.32 -29.55 -7.10
N SER A 229 8.65 -28.68 -6.15
CA SER A 229 7.81 -28.45 -4.97
C SER A 229 7.66 -26.98 -4.64
N VAL A 230 6.62 -26.67 -3.86
CA VAL A 230 6.42 -25.34 -3.23
C VAL A 230 6.16 -25.56 -1.76
N LYS A 231 6.96 -24.91 -0.91
CA LYS A 231 6.72 -24.82 0.52
C LYS A 231 5.92 -23.53 0.81
N VAL A 232 4.81 -23.68 1.56
CA VAL A 232 3.96 -22.56 1.98
C VAL A 232 3.94 -22.49 3.49
N GLU A 233 4.53 -21.43 4.03
CA GLU A 233 4.52 -21.09 5.45
C GLU A 233 3.32 -20.14 5.68
N VAL A 234 2.42 -20.52 6.58
CA VAL A 234 1.20 -19.77 6.88
C VAL A 234 1.23 -19.37 8.34
N ALA A 235 1.16 -18.08 8.61
CA ALA A 235 0.96 -17.57 9.96
C ALA A 235 -0.52 -17.24 10.20
N ALA A 236 -1.01 -17.56 11.39
CA ALA A 236 -2.36 -17.22 11.84
C ALA A 236 -2.30 -16.56 13.23
N ASN A 237 -3.30 -15.76 13.57
CA ASN A 237 -3.41 -15.14 14.91
C ASN A 237 -3.83 -16.13 16.00
N THR A 238 -3.76 -17.42 15.74
CA THR A 238 -4.19 -18.48 16.63
C THR A 238 -3.29 -19.72 16.55
N THR A 239 -3.16 -20.40 17.68
CA THR A 239 -2.53 -21.74 17.75
C THR A 239 -3.57 -22.86 17.81
N SER A 240 -4.85 -22.54 17.95
CA SER A 240 -5.94 -23.52 18.16
C SER A 240 -6.66 -23.94 16.89
N ALA A 241 -6.20 -23.51 15.69
CA ALA A 241 -6.68 -24.02 14.43
C ALA A 241 -6.13 -25.44 14.19
N ASP A 242 -6.92 -26.31 13.55
CA ASP A 242 -6.56 -27.71 13.33
C ASP A 242 -5.52 -27.86 12.22
N LYS A 243 -5.82 -27.25 11.07
CA LYS A 243 -4.99 -27.38 9.88
C LYS A 243 -5.09 -26.18 8.95
N VAL A 244 -4.09 -26.07 8.10
CA VAL A 244 -4.06 -25.23 6.92
C VAL A 244 -4.12 -26.12 5.68
N GLU A 245 -4.96 -25.80 4.72
CA GLU A 245 -5.02 -26.41 3.39
C GLU A 245 -4.59 -25.37 2.34
N VAL A 246 -3.74 -25.80 1.42
CA VAL A 246 -3.28 -24.99 0.29
C VAL A 246 -3.64 -25.70 -1.01
N LYS A 247 -4.21 -24.96 -1.96
CA LYS A 247 -4.51 -25.40 -3.32
C LYS A 247 -3.81 -24.50 -4.31
N VAL A 248 -3.20 -25.08 -5.34
CA VAL A 248 -2.50 -24.35 -6.41
C VAL A 248 -3.15 -24.69 -7.74
N PHE A 249 -3.37 -23.65 -8.57
CA PHE A 249 -4.11 -23.77 -9.81
C PHE A 249 -3.33 -23.22 -11.01
N ASP A 250 -3.40 -23.93 -12.14
CA ASP A 250 -3.07 -23.42 -13.47
C ASP A 250 -4.38 -22.95 -14.12
N GLY A 251 -4.63 -21.64 -14.10
CA GLY A 251 -5.93 -21.08 -14.46
C GLY A 251 -7.04 -21.59 -13.53
N LYS A 252 -7.92 -22.48 -14.03
CA LYS A 252 -8.98 -23.13 -13.24
C LYS A 252 -8.63 -24.56 -12.84
N ASN A 253 -7.52 -25.11 -13.34
CA ASN A 253 -7.15 -26.49 -13.11
C ASN A 253 -6.38 -26.63 -11.80
N LEU A 254 -6.85 -27.45 -10.88
CA LEU A 254 -6.12 -27.79 -9.67
C LEU A 254 -4.89 -28.62 -10.05
N VAL A 255 -3.68 -28.13 -9.76
CA VAL A 255 -2.41 -28.80 -10.11
C VAL A 255 -1.65 -29.34 -8.90
N ALA A 256 -1.88 -28.74 -7.72
CA ALA A 256 -1.32 -29.26 -6.47
C ALA A 256 -2.24 -28.92 -5.29
N LYS A 257 -2.25 -29.82 -4.29
CA LYS A 257 -3.00 -29.66 -3.06
C LYS A 257 -2.23 -30.30 -1.91
N GLY A 258 -2.19 -29.63 -0.77
CA GLY A 258 -1.60 -30.14 0.44
C GLY A 258 -2.24 -29.55 1.69
N ALA A 259 -1.98 -30.18 2.82
CA ALA A 259 -2.42 -29.68 4.12
C ALA A 259 -1.41 -30.06 5.19
N ALA A 260 -1.30 -29.21 6.20
CA ALA A 260 -0.49 -29.44 7.39
C ALA A 260 -1.21 -28.95 8.66
N LEU A 261 -0.73 -29.32 9.82
CA LEU A 261 -1.19 -28.71 11.06
C LEU A 261 -0.88 -27.20 11.06
N ASN A 262 -1.71 -26.41 11.73
CA ASN A 262 -1.44 -25.00 11.89
C ASN A 262 -0.04 -24.75 12.50
N GLY A 263 0.73 -23.84 11.91
CA GLY A 263 2.11 -23.56 12.29
C GLY A 263 3.18 -24.49 11.66
N VAL A 264 2.76 -25.51 10.93
CA VAL A 264 3.66 -26.38 10.16
C VAL A 264 3.58 -25.99 8.67
N PRO A 265 4.71 -25.83 7.97
CA PRO A 265 4.70 -25.54 6.55
C PRO A 265 3.97 -26.61 5.73
N VAL A 266 3.19 -26.19 4.75
CA VAL A 266 2.56 -27.08 3.78
C VAL A 266 3.52 -27.30 2.62
N GLU A 267 3.94 -28.58 2.43
CA GLU A 267 4.74 -28.98 1.26
C GLU A 267 3.84 -29.47 0.14
N LEU A 268 4.04 -28.94 -1.05
CA LEU A 268 3.22 -29.22 -2.23
C LEU A 268 4.10 -29.78 -3.35
N ALA A 269 3.82 -30.99 -3.77
CA ALA A 269 4.42 -31.54 -4.98
C ALA A 269 3.77 -30.88 -6.20
N MET A 270 4.57 -30.23 -7.02
CA MET A 270 4.15 -29.65 -8.29
C MET A 270 4.32 -30.67 -9.42
N PRO A 271 3.56 -30.55 -10.52
CA PRO A 271 3.75 -31.43 -11.69
C PRO A 271 5.21 -31.38 -12.21
N ALA A 272 5.72 -32.51 -12.71
CA ALA A 272 7.07 -32.59 -13.27
C ALA A 272 7.30 -31.62 -14.46
N ASN A 273 6.22 -31.26 -15.15
CA ASN A 273 6.20 -30.27 -16.24
C ASN A 273 5.68 -28.90 -15.80
N ALA A 274 5.83 -28.55 -14.51
CA ALA A 274 5.41 -27.24 -14.00
C ALA A 274 6.04 -26.10 -14.82
N LYS A 275 5.20 -25.13 -15.19
CA LYS A 275 5.62 -23.95 -15.96
C LYS A 275 6.49 -23.07 -15.07
N LEU A 276 7.71 -22.82 -15.53
CA LEU A 276 8.63 -21.94 -14.82
C LEU A 276 8.35 -20.47 -15.19
N TRP A 277 8.48 -19.62 -14.20
CA TRP A 277 8.43 -18.16 -14.40
C TRP A 277 9.77 -17.66 -14.94
N SER A 278 9.73 -16.81 -15.96
CA SER A 278 10.86 -16.03 -16.43
C SER A 278 10.38 -14.69 -17.02
N PRO A 279 11.26 -13.70 -17.27
CA PRO A 279 10.88 -12.46 -17.93
C PRO A 279 10.18 -12.64 -19.28
N ASP A 280 10.50 -13.71 -20.01
CA ASP A 280 9.91 -14.00 -21.32
C ASP A 280 8.64 -14.86 -21.21
N SER A 281 8.41 -15.49 -20.05
CA SER A 281 7.24 -16.32 -19.77
C SER A 281 6.84 -16.18 -18.30
N PRO A 282 6.20 -15.06 -17.92
CA PRO A 282 5.92 -14.72 -16.51
C PRO A 282 4.70 -15.46 -15.97
N PHE A 283 4.79 -16.80 -15.93
CA PHE A 283 3.67 -17.63 -15.51
C PHE A 283 3.49 -17.65 -13.99
N LEU A 284 2.27 -17.33 -13.55
CA LEU A 284 1.88 -17.36 -12.13
C LEU A 284 0.80 -18.41 -11.91
N TYR A 285 0.96 -19.22 -10.88
CA TYR A 285 -0.06 -20.14 -10.39
C TYR A 285 -0.93 -19.43 -9.36
N ASN A 286 -2.25 -19.49 -9.52
CA ASN A 286 -3.16 -19.01 -8.49
C ASN A 286 -3.11 -19.92 -7.27
N MET A 287 -3.31 -19.38 -6.09
CA MET A 287 -3.26 -20.11 -4.84
C MET A 287 -4.43 -19.74 -3.94
N GLU A 288 -5.03 -20.75 -3.31
CA GLU A 288 -6.02 -20.59 -2.24
C GLU A 288 -5.47 -21.20 -0.95
N VAL A 289 -5.54 -20.45 0.14
CA VAL A 289 -5.11 -20.91 1.47
C VAL A 289 -6.30 -20.82 2.41
N THR A 290 -6.64 -21.95 3.04
CA THR A 290 -7.79 -22.06 3.93
C THR A 290 -7.35 -22.54 5.31
N LEU A 291 -7.76 -21.82 6.34
CA LEU A 291 -7.59 -22.21 7.75
C LEU A 291 -8.84 -22.95 8.24
N TYR A 292 -8.64 -24.06 8.92
CA TYR A 292 -9.72 -24.90 9.45
C TYR A 292 -9.68 -25.01 10.97
N LYS A 293 -10.86 -25.11 11.59
CA LYS A 293 -11.08 -25.49 12.97
C LYS A 293 -12.28 -26.39 13.09
N ASP A 294 -12.17 -27.50 13.83
CA ASP A 294 -13.24 -28.51 14.01
C ASP A 294 -13.80 -28.99 12.65
N GLY A 295 -12.91 -29.17 11.66
CA GLY A 295 -13.25 -29.56 10.30
C GLY A 295 -13.95 -28.49 9.45
N LYS A 296 -14.20 -27.28 9.97
CA LYS A 296 -14.85 -26.18 9.24
C LYS A 296 -13.84 -25.14 8.78
N ALA A 297 -14.00 -24.66 7.56
CA ALA A 297 -13.24 -23.51 7.07
C ALA A 297 -13.64 -22.26 7.86
N ILE A 298 -12.66 -21.60 8.50
CA ILE A 298 -12.87 -20.41 9.33
C ILE A 298 -12.33 -19.16 8.69
N ASP A 299 -11.28 -19.28 7.86
CA ASP A 299 -10.72 -18.16 7.11
C ASP A 299 -10.12 -18.65 5.79
N GLN A 300 -10.17 -17.82 4.75
CA GLN A 300 -9.63 -18.11 3.44
C GLN A 300 -9.04 -16.86 2.79
N VAL A 301 -7.88 -17.01 2.16
CA VAL A 301 -7.24 -15.98 1.37
C VAL A 301 -6.84 -16.52 0.00
N LYS A 302 -6.82 -15.62 -0.98
CA LYS A 302 -6.26 -15.88 -2.31
C LYS A 302 -4.86 -15.30 -2.39
N SER A 303 -4.02 -15.95 -3.18
CA SER A 303 -2.65 -15.56 -3.42
C SER A 303 -2.18 -16.09 -4.77
N TYR A 304 -0.91 -15.99 -5.04
CA TYR A 304 -0.26 -16.64 -6.19
C TYR A 304 1.15 -17.11 -5.81
N THR A 305 1.70 -17.97 -6.65
CA THR A 305 3.11 -18.38 -6.56
C THR A 305 3.71 -18.55 -7.95
N ALA A 306 5.03 -18.49 -8.04
CA ALA A 306 5.77 -18.70 -9.27
C ALA A 306 6.84 -19.77 -9.06
N MET A 307 6.98 -20.70 -10.00
CA MET A 307 8.07 -21.66 -10.01
C MET A 307 9.30 -21.00 -10.60
N ARG A 308 10.20 -20.49 -9.76
CA ARG A 308 11.44 -19.83 -10.17
C ARG A 308 12.53 -20.01 -9.13
N LYS A 309 13.79 -19.94 -9.58
CA LYS A 309 14.97 -20.02 -8.74
C LYS A 309 16.03 -19.01 -9.21
N TYR A 310 16.49 -18.20 -8.30
CA TYR A 310 17.69 -17.37 -8.49
C TYR A 310 18.88 -18.05 -7.84
N SER A 311 20.01 -18.11 -8.55
CA SER A 311 21.23 -18.71 -8.05
C SER A 311 22.47 -18.03 -8.61
N ILE A 312 23.60 -18.31 -8.02
CA ILE A 312 24.92 -17.89 -8.46
C ILE A 312 25.74 -19.15 -8.75
N ARG A 313 26.37 -19.23 -9.90
CA ARG A 313 27.21 -20.35 -10.27
C ARG A 313 28.55 -19.88 -10.83
N LYS A 314 29.61 -20.58 -10.44
CA LYS A 314 30.90 -20.43 -11.08
C LYS A 314 30.92 -21.26 -12.36
N GLY A 315 31.06 -20.61 -13.52
CA GLY A 315 31.13 -21.25 -14.83
C GLY A 315 32.47 -22.02 -15.03
N GLN A 316 32.56 -22.81 -16.10
CA GLN A 316 33.77 -23.60 -16.41
C GLN A 316 35.01 -22.73 -16.62
N ASN A 317 34.86 -21.49 -17.05
CA ASN A 317 35.93 -20.51 -17.20
C ASN A 317 36.28 -19.76 -15.91
N GLY A 318 35.77 -20.21 -14.74
CA GLY A 318 35.99 -19.58 -13.45
C GLY A 318 35.20 -18.30 -13.20
N ILE A 319 34.41 -17.81 -14.16
CA ILE A 319 33.60 -16.59 -14.02
C ILE A 319 32.32 -16.91 -13.28
N THR A 320 32.03 -16.13 -12.22
CA THR A 320 30.76 -16.20 -11.49
C THR A 320 29.64 -15.53 -12.28
N ARG A 321 28.51 -16.21 -12.45
CA ARG A 321 27.34 -15.72 -13.18
C ARG A 321 26.07 -15.84 -12.37
N LEU A 322 25.16 -14.89 -12.57
CA LEU A 322 23.79 -14.98 -12.10
C LEU A 322 23.01 -15.97 -12.95
N GLN A 323 22.17 -16.75 -12.31
CA GLN A 323 21.31 -17.71 -12.97
C GLN A 323 19.85 -17.48 -12.64
N LEU A 324 18.99 -17.79 -13.58
CA LEU A 324 17.55 -17.95 -13.42
C LEU A 324 17.18 -19.38 -13.86
N ASN A 325 16.49 -20.12 -12.99
CA ASN A 325 16.05 -21.49 -13.28
C ASN A 325 17.21 -22.41 -13.75
N ASN A 326 18.34 -22.34 -13.02
CA ASN A 326 19.56 -23.10 -13.28
C ASN A 326 20.28 -22.80 -14.62
N LYS A 327 19.89 -21.70 -15.31
CA LYS A 327 20.53 -21.26 -16.53
C LYS A 327 21.18 -19.89 -16.34
N ASP A 328 22.35 -19.66 -16.91
CA ASP A 328 22.95 -18.35 -16.91
C ASP A 328 21.98 -17.34 -17.53
N TYR A 329 21.74 -16.24 -16.82
CA TYR A 329 20.77 -15.24 -17.22
C TYR A 329 21.35 -13.84 -17.04
N PHE A 330 21.49 -13.12 -18.14
CA PHE A 330 21.96 -11.73 -18.12
C PHE A 330 20.82 -10.81 -17.68
N GLN A 331 20.99 -10.17 -16.54
CA GLN A 331 20.02 -9.25 -15.97
C GLN A 331 20.37 -7.84 -16.42
N PHE A 332 19.44 -7.19 -17.10
CA PHE A 332 19.63 -5.91 -17.75
C PHE A 332 18.40 -5.02 -17.55
N GLY A 333 18.62 -3.84 -16.95
CA GLY A 333 17.51 -2.95 -16.65
C GLY A 333 17.89 -1.63 -16.02
N PRO A 334 16.95 -0.70 -15.91
CA PRO A 334 17.17 0.62 -15.35
C PRO A 334 17.18 0.63 -13.83
N LEU A 335 17.71 1.72 -13.28
CA LEU A 335 17.48 2.15 -11.91
C LEU A 335 16.15 2.89 -11.84
N ASP A 336 15.30 2.51 -10.90
CA ASP A 336 14.00 3.13 -10.62
C ASP A 336 13.97 3.65 -9.18
N GLN A 337 13.76 4.94 -9.00
CA GLN A 337 13.69 5.59 -7.68
C GLN A 337 12.25 5.78 -7.19
N GLY A 338 11.24 5.56 -8.04
CA GLY A 338 9.83 5.57 -7.68
C GLY A 338 9.31 6.93 -7.22
N TRP A 339 9.73 8.02 -7.87
CA TRP A 339 9.29 9.37 -7.57
C TRP A 339 8.40 9.90 -8.69
N TRP A 340 7.22 10.40 -8.30
CA TRP A 340 6.24 11.01 -9.19
C TRP A 340 6.30 12.53 -9.07
N PRO A 341 6.20 13.29 -10.16
CA PRO A 341 6.30 14.76 -10.09
C PRO A 341 5.16 15.38 -9.28
N ASP A 342 4.02 14.73 -9.23
CA ASP A 342 2.79 15.20 -8.61
C ASP A 342 2.39 14.45 -7.33
N GLY A 343 2.72 13.16 -7.22
CA GLY A 343 2.39 12.29 -6.09
C GLY A 343 3.57 11.93 -5.18
N LEU A 344 4.81 12.30 -5.52
CA LEU A 344 6.04 11.92 -4.82
C LEU A 344 6.19 10.39 -4.74
N TYR A 345 6.09 9.78 -3.56
CA TYR A 345 6.17 8.32 -3.41
C TYR A 345 4.94 7.58 -3.95
N THR A 346 3.82 8.26 -4.11
CA THR A 346 2.55 7.65 -4.49
C THR A 346 2.25 7.88 -5.97
N ALA A 347 2.14 6.82 -6.75
CA ALA A 347 1.65 6.92 -8.11
C ALA A 347 0.21 7.45 -8.12
N PRO A 348 -0.17 8.33 -9.07
CA PRO A 348 -1.53 8.88 -9.13
C PRO A 348 -2.62 7.81 -9.24
N THR A 349 -2.36 6.76 -10.01
CA THR A 349 -3.27 5.62 -10.24
C THR A 349 -2.47 4.32 -10.34
N ASP A 350 -3.13 3.18 -10.24
CA ASP A 350 -2.51 1.87 -10.49
C ASP A 350 -2.08 1.74 -11.96
N GLU A 351 -2.81 2.36 -12.89
CA GLU A 351 -2.42 2.42 -14.30
C GLU A 351 -1.07 3.15 -14.48
N ALA A 352 -0.88 4.29 -13.80
CA ALA A 352 0.39 5.01 -13.78
C ALA A 352 1.51 4.12 -13.23
N LEU A 353 1.27 3.43 -12.11
CA LEU A 353 2.23 2.52 -11.49
C LEU A 353 2.68 1.42 -12.46
N VAL A 354 1.75 0.86 -13.23
CA VAL A 354 2.02 -0.18 -14.24
C VAL A 354 2.70 0.38 -15.48
N TYR A 355 2.43 1.64 -15.83
CA TYR A 355 2.94 2.25 -17.06
C TYR A 355 4.47 2.23 -17.14
N ASP A 356 5.16 2.63 -16.08
CA ASP A 356 6.62 2.64 -16.03
C ASP A 356 7.20 1.23 -16.19
N LEU A 357 6.55 0.23 -15.58
CA LEU A 357 6.95 -1.17 -15.71
C LEU A 357 6.74 -1.70 -17.14
N LYS A 358 5.61 -1.36 -17.77
CA LYS A 358 5.35 -1.70 -19.17
C LYS A 358 6.39 -1.05 -20.09
N LYS A 359 6.70 0.23 -19.87
CA LYS A 359 7.75 0.92 -20.65
C LYS A 359 9.12 0.30 -20.44
N THR A 360 9.44 -0.14 -19.24
CA THR A 360 10.67 -0.91 -18.97
C THR A 360 10.72 -2.17 -19.84
N LYS A 361 9.62 -2.91 -19.95
CA LYS A 361 9.55 -4.09 -20.87
C LYS A 361 9.61 -3.69 -22.33
N ASP A 362 8.90 -2.64 -22.75
CA ASP A 362 8.87 -2.16 -24.15
C ASP A 362 10.27 -1.78 -24.65
N PHE A 363 11.14 -1.26 -23.77
CA PHE A 363 12.55 -0.98 -24.08
C PHE A 363 13.45 -2.23 -24.08
N GLY A 364 12.91 -3.42 -23.87
CA GLY A 364 13.64 -4.68 -23.93
C GLY A 364 14.36 -5.07 -22.62
N TYR A 365 14.10 -4.38 -21.52
CA TYR A 365 14.67 -4.73 -20.24
C TYR A 365 13.97 -5.95 -19.61
N ASN A 366 14.72 -6.72 -18.83
CA ASN A 366 14.21 -7.91 -18.12
C ASN A 366 14.26 -7.77 -16.60
N MET A 367 14.78 -6.65 -16.10
CA MET A 367 14.86 -6.37 -14.66
C MET A 367 14.72 -4.87 -14.40
N VAL A 368 14.49 -4.53 -13.14
CA VAL A 368 14.50 -3.17 -12.63
C VAL A 368 15.16 -3.17 -11.25
N ARG A 369 16.05 -2.20 -10.99
CA ARG A 369 16.59 -1.97 -9.65
C ARG A 369 15.76 -0.90 -8.95
N LYS A 370 14.98 -1.29 -7.94
CA LYS A 370 14.28 -0.34 -7.07
C LYS A 370 15.27 0.23 -6.07
N HIS A 371 15.54 1.52 -6.20
CA HIS A 371 16.61 2.19 -5.46
C HIS A 371 16.07 2.87 -4.19
N VAL A 372 16.51 2.34 -3.05
CA VAL A 372 16.30 2.84 -1.67
C VAL A 372 14.85 3.24 -1.32
N LYS A 373 13.88 2.54 -1.91
CA LYS A 373 12.45 2.68 -1.64
C LYS A 373 11.80 1.30 -1.66
N VAL A 374 10.87 1.02 -0.73
CA VAL A 374 9.99 -0.15 -0.80
C VAL A 374 8.63 0.31 -1.33
N GLU A 375 8.21 -0.28 -2.43
CA GLU A 375 6.96 0.04 -3.11
C GLU A 375 5.74 -0.63 -2.46
N PRO A 376 4.51 -0.20 -2.78
CA PRO A 376 3.31 -0.96 -2.47
C PRO A 376 3.37 -2.38 -3.03
N ALA A 377 2.74 -3.34 -2.34
CA ALA A 377 2.73 -4.75 -2.76
C ALA A 377 2.26 -4.95 -4.22
N ARG A 378 1.36 -4.09 -4.70
CA ARG A 378 0.86 -4.10 -6.09
C ARG A 378 1.99 -3.91 -7.11
N TRP A 379 2.97 -3.05 -6.85
CA TRP A 379 4.10 -2.83 -7.75
C TRP A 379 4.89 -4.14 -7.98
N TYR A 380 5.17 -4.89 -6.92
CA TYR A 380 5.88 -6.18 -7.03
C TYR A 380 5.03 -7.23 -7.75
N THR A 381 3.72 -7.24 -7.50
CA THR A 381 2.78 -8.12 -8.21
C THR A 381 2.78 -7.80 -9.72
N HIS A 382 2.79 -6.52 -10.09
CA HIS A 382 2.90 -6.13 -11.49
C HIS A 382 4.25 -6.54 -12.12
N CYS A 383 5.36 -6.46 -11.37
CA CYS A 383 6.64 -6.99 -11.82
C CYS A 383 6.58 -8.50 -12.09
N ASP A 384 5.96 -9.26 -11.17
CA ASP A 384 5.77 -10.71 -11.34
C ASP A 384 4.89 -11.04 -12.56
N GLN A 385 3.82 -10.28 -12.79
CA GLN A 385 2.88 -10.46 -13.91
C GLN A 385 3.50 -10.07 -15.26
N LEU A 386 4.32 -9.02 -15.29
CA LEU A 386 4.94 -8.50 -16.52
C LEU A 386 6.26 -9.19 -16.85
N GLY A 387 6.82 -9.98 -15.94
CA GLY A 387 8.12 -10.60 -16.14
C GLY A 387 9.27 -9.64 -15.97
N LEU A 388 9.33 -8.94 -14.84
CA LEU A 388 10.46 -8.12 -14.45
C LEU A 388 11.14 -8.70 -13.20
N ILE A 389 12.43 -8.96 -13.29
CA ILE A 389 13.26 -9.28 -12.12
C ILE A 389 13.45 -7.99 -11.32
N VAL A 390 13.30 -8.05 -10.02
CA VAL A 390 13.50 -6.89 -9.14
C VAL A 390 14.77 -7.03 -8.32
N TRP A 391 15.65 -6.04 -8.42
CA TRP A 391 16.71 -5.82 -7.46
C TRP A 391 16.23 -4.78 -6.46
N GLN A 392 16.08 -5.18 -5.20
CA GLN A 392 15.55 -4.33 -4.15
C GLN A 392 16.67 -3.79 -3.27
N ASP A 393 16.92 -2.48 -3.33
CA ASP A 393 17.74 -1.80 -2.33
C ASP A 393 16.90 -1.55 -1.08
N MET A 394 17.44 -1.82 0.09
CA MET A 394 16.80 -1.42 1.32
C MET A 394 16.94 0.09 1.53
N PRO A 395 15.88 0.79 2.01
CA PRO A 395 15.99 2.19 2.37
C PRO A 395 17.09 2.38 3.41
N ASN A 396 17.99 3.32 3.14
CA ASN A 396 19.03 3.71 4.07
C ASN A 396 18.58 4.91 4.90
N GLY A 397 19.26 5.14 6.01
CA GLY A 397 19.04 6.27 6.90
C GLY A 397 20.28 6.56 7.73
N GLY A 398 20.18 7.57 8.59
CA GLY A 398 21.27 8.01 9.42
C GLY A 398 22.13 9.12 8.79
N PRO A 399 23.03 9.72 9.57
CA PRO A 399 23.99 10.66 9.02
C PRO A 399 24.77 9.94 7.94
N SER A 400 24.82 10.53 6.75
CA SER A 400 25.66 10.00 5.66
C SER A 400 27.04 9.76 6.25
N PRO A 401 27.64 8.56 6.06
CA PRO A 401 29.04 8.41 6.34
C PRO A 401 29.73 9.55 5.60
N GLN A 402 30.38 10.42 6.32
CA GLN A 402 31.25 11.39 5.69
C GLN A 402 32.28 10.53 4.95
N TRP A 403 32.18 10.52 3.63
CA TRP A 403 33.25 9.98 2.80
C TRP A 403 34.43 10.92 3.04
N GLN A 404 35.23 10.59 4.04
CA GLN A 404 36.54 11.18 4.27
C GLN A 404 37.54 10.60 3.29
#